data_7842bf1c436ab67bbbf73639aba0d776
#
_entry.id   7842bf1c436ab67bbbf73639aba0d776
#
_cell.length_a   1.000
_cell.length_b   1.000
_cell.length_c   1.000
_cell.angle_alpha   90.00
_cell.angle_beta   90.00
_cell.angle_gamma   90.00
#
_symmetry.space_group_name_H-M   'P 1'
#
loop_
_entity.id
_entity.type
_entity.pdbx_description
1 polymer ?
#
loop_
_entity_poly.entity_id
_entity_poly.type
_entity_poly.pdbx_seq_one_letter_code
_entity_poly.pdbx_strand_id
1 'polypeptide(L)'
;MNEMSSPQTTAKSAEGVKIAIRNLNFYYGAGKPALKNINLSLLTNEVTAFIGPSGCGKSTLLRVLNRMYELYPNQRAEGEVLLDGENILAPGLDLNLLRARVGMVFQKPTPFPRTIYENIAFGIRLYEKLPKSEMDGRVEEALRGAALWPEVKDKLDASGLSLSGGQQQRLCIARTVAIKPEVILFDEPCSALDPISTAKVEELMDEMSERYTIAIVTHNMQQAARISDKTVFMYLGEMVEMDDTDKMFTSPAQQRTQDYITGRFG
;
A
#
# COMPACT_ATOMS: atom_id res chain seq x y z
N MET A 1 -15.40 43.88 -24.38
CA MET A 1 -15.84 43.03 -23.28
C MET A 1 -14.73 42.01 -23.10
N ASN A 2 -13.94 42.19 -22.04
CA ASN A 2 -12.81 41.33 -21.72
C ASN A 2 -13.33 40.19 -20.81
N GLU A 3 -13.25 38.96 -21.27
CA GLU A 3 -13.38 37.80 -20.40
C GLU A 3 -12.05 37.56 -19.70
N MET A 4 -12.08 37.79 -18.41
CA MET A 4 -10.97 37.47 -17.51
C MET A 4 -10.99 35.95 -17.24
N SER A 5 -10.06 35.21 -17.86
CA SER A 5 -9.78 33.84 -17.49
C SER A 5 -9.07 33.83 -16.13
N SER A 6 -9.71 33.18 -15.16
CA SER A 6 -9.12 32.93 -13.83
C SER A 6 -7.91 32.00 -13.95
N PRO A 7 -6.81 32.26 -13.26
CA PRO A 7 -5.66 31.37 -13.27
C PRO A 7 -5.98 30.12 -12.44
N GLN A 8 -5.90 28.95 -13.08
CA GLN A 8 -5.83 27.66 -12.39
C GLN A 8 -4.55 27.63 -11.57
N THR A 9 -4.70 27.67 -10.25
CA THR A 9 -3.59 27.52 -9.31
C THR A 9 -3.19 26.05 -9.29
N THR A 10 -2.22 25.67 -10.11
CA THR A 10 -1.48 24.43 -9.97
C THR A 10 -0.65 24.54 -8.68
N ALA A 11 -1.14 23.89 -7.61
CA ALA A 11 -0.36 23.76 -6.37
C ALA A 11 0.94 23.01 -6.71
N LYS A 12 2.11 23.68 -6.58
CA LYS A 12 3.42 23.04 -6.60
C LYS A 12 3.40 21.89 -5.60
N SER A 13 3.67 20.66 -6.06
CA SER A 13 3.97 19.53 -5.18
C SER A 13 5.14 19.94 -4.28
N ALA A 14 5.00 19.77 -2.96
CA ALA A 14 6.15 19.92 -2.06
C ALA A 14 7.18 18.87 -2.48
N GLU A 15 8.45 19.25 -2.62
CA GLU A 15 9.52 18.34 -3.00
C GLU A 15 9.51 17.12 -2.06
N GLY A 16 9.47 15.90 -2.63
CA GLY A 16 9.50 14.64 -1.90
C GLY A 16 8.14 14.05 -1.48
N VAL A 17 7.00 14.71 -1.71
CA VAL A 17 5.69 14.15 -1.40
C VAL A 17 5.15 13.31 -2.55
N LYS A 18 4.94 12.01 -2.34
CA LYS A 18 4.35 11.10 -3.31
C LYS A 18 2.82 11.11 -3.28
N ILE A 19 2.25 10.99 -2.08
CA ILE A 19 0.79 11.10 -1.88
C ILE A 19 0.50 12.17 -0.83
N ALA A 20 -0.34 13.14 -1.16
CA ALA A 20 -0.87 14.11 -0.20
C ALA A 20 -2.38 13.88 -0.01
N ILE A 21 -2.80 13.70 1.25
CA ILE A 21 -4.20 13.51 1.63
C ILE A 21 -4.67 14.78 2.35
N ARG A 22 -5.79 15.34 1.89
CA ARG A 22 -6.34 16.58 2.45
C ARG A 22 -7.83 16.43 2.73
N ASN A 23 -8.22 16.67 3.98
CA ASN A 23 -9.61 16.67 4.46
C ASN A 23 -10.39 15.40 4.04
N LEU A 24 -9.72 14.24 3.99
CA LEU A 24 -10.32 13.00 3.53
C LEU A 24 -11.34 12.49 4.54
N ASN A 25 -12.57 12.30 4.08
CA ASN A 25 -13.63 11.59 4.76
C ASN A 25 -14.04 10.36 3.94
N PHE A 26 -14.40 9.28 4.61
CA PHE A 26 -14.84 8.06 3.93
C PHE A 26 -16.08 7.48 4.60
N TYR A 27 -17.00 6.98 3.77
CA TYR A 27 -18.31 6.47 4.20
C TYR A 27 -18.60 5.10 3.58
N TYR A 28 -19.04 4.15 4.41
CA TYR A 28 -19.55 2.84 3.98
C TYR A 28 -21.03 2.85 3.57
N GLY A 29 -21.67 4.00 3.55
CA GLY A 29 -23.08 4.19 3.22
C GLY A 29 -23.54 5.59 3.59
N ALA A 30 -24.83 5.75 3.95
CA ALA A 30 -25.40 7.03 4.36
C ALA A 30 -25.08 7.43 5.81
N GLY A 31 -24.35 6.60 6.55
CA GLY A 31 -24.04 6.79 7.97
C GLY A 31 -22.92 7.77 8.27
N LYS A 32 -22.39 7.67 9.50
CA LYS A 32 -21.25 8.48 9.95
C LYS A 32 -19.97 8.08 9.18
N PRO A 33 -19.03 9.02 8.99
CA PRO A 33 -17.77 8.73 8.33
C PRO A 33 -16.94 7.70 9.12
N ALA A 34 -16.39 6.73 8.40
CA ALA A 34 -15.42 5.77 8.90
C ALA A 34 -13.99 6.33 8.93
N LEU A 35 -13.69 7.29 8.04
CA LEU A 35 -12.51 8.15 8.13
C LEU A 35 -13.01 9.59 8.26
N LYS A 36 -12.34 10.39 9.10
CA LYS A 36 -12.77 11.74 9.47
C LYS A 36 -11.61 12.70 9.33
N ASN A 37 -11.72 13.60 8.36
CA ASN A 37 -10.78 14.71 8.15
C ASN A 37 -9.31 14.28 8.19
N ILE A 38 -8.97 13.19 7.50
CA ILE A 38 -7.59 12.72 7.44
C ILE A 38 -6.76 13.68 6.62
N ASN A 39 -5.64 14.13 7.19
CA ASN A 39 -4.67 15.03 6.59
C ASN A 39 -3.27 14.47 6.84
N LEU A 40 -2.58 13.94 5.81
CA LEU A 40 -1.21 13.44 5.92
C LEU A 40 -0.54 13.38 4.55
N SER A 41 0.77 13.18 4.54
CA SER A 41 1.54 12.99 3.32
C SER A 41 2.41 11.75 3.44
N LEU A 42 2.49 10.97 2.35
CA LEU A 42 3.44 9.89 2.18
C LEU A 42 4.60 10.42 1.34
N LEU A 43 5.82 10.25 1.83
CA LEU A 43 7.02 10.72 1.15
C LEU A 43 7.53 9.69 0.15
N THR A 44 8.18 10.17 -0.90
CA THR A 44 8.72 9.32 -1.97
C THR A 44 9.82 8.41 -1.41
N ASN A 45 9.74 7.11 -1.74
CA ASN A 45 10.71 6.09 -1.33
C ASN A 45 10.89 6.00 0.19
N GLU A 46 9.81 6.23 0.94
CA GLU A 46 9.75 5.98 2.38
C GLU A 46 8.68 4.93 2.70
N VAL A 47 8.89 4.23 3.80
CA VAL A 47 7.91 3.31 4.40
C VAL A 47 7.11 4.05 5.45
N THR A 48 5.80 4.20 5.24
CA THR A 48 4.87 4.74 6.24
C THR A 48 4.04 3.62 6.85
N ALA A 49 4.17 3.37 8.15
CA ALA A 49 3.35 2.40 8.87
C ALA A 49 2.10 3.04 9.48
N PHE A 50 0.96 2.40 9.30
CA PHE A 50 -0.30 2.76 9.95
C PHE A 50 -0.59 1.79 11.08
N ILE A 51 -0.60 2.28 12.32
CA ILE A 51 -0.88 1.51 13.54
C ILE A 51 -2.18 2.00 14.19
N GLY A 52 -2.75 1.19 15.07
CA GLY A 52 -3.97 1.51 15.81
C GLY A 52 -4.88 0.30 16.02
N PRO A 53 -5.90 0.41 16.87
CA PRO A 53 -6.82 -0.68 17.18
C PRO A 53 -7.53 -1.25 15.93
N SER A 54 -8.01 -2.49 16.02
CA SER A 54 -8.84 -3.08 14.97
C SER A 54 -10.08 -2.23 14.72
N GLY A 55 -10.44 -2.04 13.43
CA GLY A 55 -11.60 -1.25 13.04
C GLY A 55 -11.43 0.27 13.10
N CYS A 56 -10.25 0.82 13.43
CA CYS A 56 -10.04 2.27 13.47
C CYS A 56 -9.91 2.94 12.08
N GLY A 57 -9.93 2.19 10.96
CA GLY A 57 -9.95 2.75 9.61
C GLY A 57 -8.68 2.56 8.78
N LYS A 58 -7.62 1.91 9.27
CA LYS A 58 -6.33 1.73 8.57
C LYS A 58 -6.47 1.10 7.17
N SER A 59 -7.05 -0.10 7.09
CA SER A 59 -7.28 -0.78 5.80
C SER A 59 -8.27 -0.03 4.91
N THR A 60 -9.20 0.72 5.50
CA THR A 60 -10.11 1.61 4.76
C THR A 60 -9.31 2.71 4.06
N LEU A 61 -8.35 3.34 4.77
CA LEU A 61 -7.49 4.37 4.21
C LEU A 61 -6.66 3.80 3.04
N LEU A 62 -6.03 2.64 3.22
CA LEU A 62 -5.30 2.00 2.11
C LEU A 62 -6.18 1.79 0.87
N ARG A 63 -7.41 1.30 1.05
CA ARG A 63 -8.35 1.06 -0.05
C ARG A 63 -8.82 2.35 -0.74
N VAL A 64 -8.74 3.50 -0.08
CA VAL A 64 -8.98 4.79 -0.71
C VAL A 64 -7.84 5.15 -1.65
N LEU A 65 -6.58 4.87 -1.31
CA LEU A 65 -5.40 5.26 -2.08
C LEU A 65 -5.33 4.62 -3.48
N ASN A 66 -6.04 3.51 -3.73
CA ASN A 66 -6.15 2.87 -5.04
C ASN A 66 -7.59 2.71 -5.52
N ARG A 67 -8.53 3.37 -4.86
CA ARG A 67 -9.97 3.35 -5.14
C ARG A 67 -10.57 1.93 -5.20
N MET A 68 -10.04 1.00 -4.40
CA MET A 68 -10.62 -0.35 -4.28
C MET A 68 -12.03 -0.33 -3.68
N TYR A 69 -12.39 0.69 -2.94
CA TYR A 69 -13.73 0.86 -2.38
C TYR A 69 -14.83 0.96 -3.46
N GLU A 70 -14.50 1.40 -4.66
CA GLU A 70 -15.48 1.50 -5.77
C GLU A 70 -15.96 0.16 -6.31
N LEU A 71 -15.30 -0.94 -5.92
CA LEU A 71 -15.83 -2.28 -6.19
C LEU A 71 -17.06 -2.63 -5.34
N TYR A 72 -17.38 -1.80 -4.35
CA TYR A 72 -18.48 -2.03 -3.42
C TYR A 72 -19.51 -0.90 -3.53
N PRO A 73 -20.82 -1.23 -3.64
CA PRO A 73 -21.85 -0.22 -3.73
C PRO A 73 -21.94 0.63 -2.45
N ASN A 74 -22.39 1.86 -2.60
CA ASN A 74 -22.66 2.80 -1.52
C ASN A 74 -21.44 3.23 -0.68
N GLN A 75 -20.21 2.98 -1.17
CA GLN A 75 -19.00 3.51 -0.56
C GLN A 75 -18.56 4.79 -1.29
N ARG A 76 -18.13 5.80 -0.53
CA ARG A 76 -17.64 7.06 -1.10
C ARG A 76 -16.53 7.68 -0.26
N ALA A 77 -15.62 8.37 -0.95
CA ALA A 77 -14.58 9.21 -0.36
C ALA A 77 -14.86 10.68 -0.75
N GLU A 78 -14.61 11.60 0.17
CA GLU A 78 -14.73 13.05 0.01
C GLU A 78 -13.44 13.71 0.47
N GLY A 79 -13.03 14.81 -0.16
CA GLY A 79 -11.76 15.49 0.07
C GLY A 79 -10.83 15.35 -1.12
N GLU A 80 -9.51 15.38 -0.87
CA GLU A 80 -8.50 15.25 -1.92
C GLU A 80 -7.47 14.19 -1.53
N VAL A 81 -7.09 13.37 -2.52
CA VAL A 81 -5.94 12.47 -2.45
C VAL A 81 -5.11 12.73 -3.71
N LEU A 82 -3.96 13.34 -3.55
CA LEU A 82 -3.10 13.75 -4.65
C LEU A 82 -1.93 12.78 -4.80
N LEU A 83 -1.86 12.06 -5.90
CA LEU A 83 -0.69 11.26 -6.31
C LEU A 83 0.12 12.10 -7.29
N ASP A 84 1.34 12.51 -6.92
CA ASP A 84 2.19 13.44 -7.68
C ASP A 84 1.45 14.73 -8.08
N GLY A 85 0.54 15.21 -7.23
CA GLY A 85 -0.27 16.41 -7.49
C GLY A 85 -1.56 16.17 -8.28
N GLU A 86 -1.80 14.98 -8.81
CA GLU A 86 -3.04 14.61 -9.50
C GLU A 86 -4.06 14.04 -8.50
N ASN A 87 -5.27 14.61 -8.44
CA ASN A 87 -6.30 14.13 -7.53
C ASN A 87 -6.90 12.80 -8.02
N ILE A 88 -6.55 11.71 -7.34
CA ILE A 88 -7.03 10.38 -7.68
C ILE A 88 -8.53 10.17 -7.39
N LEU A 89 -9.18 11.07 -6.66
CA LEU A 89 -10.64 11.03 -6.41
C LEU A 89 -11.42 11.76 -7.51
N ALA A 90 -10.76 12.40 -8.48
CA ALA A 90 -11.42 13.11 -9.57
C ALA A 90 -12.31 12.17 -10.40
N PRO A 91 -13.49 12.66 -10.85
CA PRO A 91 -14.35 11.89 -11.75
C PRO A 91 -13.64 11.64 -13.10
N GLY A 92 -13.86 10.44 -13.66
CA GLY A 92 -13.34 10.09 -15.00
C GLY A 92 -11.88 9.58 -15.00
N LEU A 93 -11.22 9.47 -13.85
CA LEU A 93 -9.89 8.85 -13.77
C LEU A 93 -9.96 7.37 -14.18
N ASP A 94 -9.02 6.92 -15.01
CA ASP A 94 -8.88 5.50 -15.35
C ASP A 94 -8.36 4.71 -14.15
N LEU A 95 -9.23 3.88 -13.57
CA LEU A 95 -8.91 3.07 -12.39
C LEU A 95 -7.88 1.97 -12.68
N ASN A 96 -7.78 1.49 -13.93
CA ASN A 96 -6.79 0.48 -14.27
C ASN A 96 -5.39 1.10 -14.27
N LEU A 97 -5.26 2.31 -14.82
CA LEU A 97 -4.00 3.06 -14.79
C LEU A 97 -3.63 3.46 -13.35
N LEU A 98 -4.61 3.92 -12.54
CA LEU A 98 -4.35 4.20 -11.12
C LEU A 98 -3.83 2.96 -10.40
N ARG A 99 -4.47 1.79 -10.56
CA ARG A 99 -4.08 0.54 -9.90
C ARG A 99 -2.79 -0.07 -10.43
N ALA A 100 -2.35 0.32 -11.63
CA ALA A 100 -1.00 0.02 -12.12
C ALA A 100 0.05 0.85 -11.40
N ARG A 101 -0.25 2.13 -11.08
CA ARG A 101 0.65 3.02 -10.34
C ARG A 101 0.65 2.74 -8.83
N VAL A 102 -0.50 2.32 -8.27
CA VAL A 102 -0.69 2.07 -6.83
C VAL A 102 -1.10 0.61 -6.62
N GLY A 103 -0.10 -0.26 -6.48
CA GLY A 103 -0.28 -1.69 -6.26
C GLY A 103 -0.73 -2.01 -4.83
N MET A 104 -1.36 -3.17 -4.63
CA MET A 104 -1.81 -3.59 -3.31
C MET A 104 -1.52 -5.07 -3.05
N VAL A 105 -0.98 -5.35 -1.87
CA VAL A 105 -0.76 -6.69 -1.32
C VAL A 105 -1.69 -6.87 -0.12
N PHE A 106 -2.54 -7.88 -0.18
CA PHE A 106 -3.57 -8.13 0.82
C PHE A 106 -3.06 -8.97 1.99
N GLN A 107 -3.78 -8.90 3.11
CA GLN A 107 -3.54 -9.67 4.33
C GLN A 107 -3.48 -11.18 4.07
N LYS A 108 -4.47 -11.70 3.34
CA LYS A 108 -4.49 -13.10 2.94
C LYS A 108 -3.84 -13.26 1.57
N PRO A 109 -2.83 -14.12 1.41
CA PRO A 109 -2.30 -14.41 0.10
C PRO A 109 -3.39 -14.91 -0.85
N THR A 110 -3.47 -14.31 -2.03
CA THR A 110 -4.48 -14.64 -3.04
C THR A 110 -3.82 -14.84 -4.40
N PRO A 111 -2.95 -15.85 -4.54
CA PRO A 111 -2.44 -16.20 -5.87
C PRO A 111 -3.60 -16.65 -6.76
N PHE A 112 -3.51 -16.35 -8.05
CA PHE A 112 -4.49 -16.87 -9.00
C PHE A 112 -4.38 -18.39 -9.11
N PRO A 113 -5.46 -19.12 -9.42
CA PRO A 113 -5.46 -20.56 -9.65
C PRO A 113 -4.81 -20.88 -11.03
N ARG A 114 -3.57 -20.44 -11.19
CA ARG A 114 -2.73 -20.52 -12.37
C ARG A 114 -1.32 -20.92 -11.97
N THR A 115 -0.44 -21.11 -12.94
CA THR A 115 0.97 -21.39 -12.67
C THR A 115 1.66 -20.21 -11.98
N ILE A 116 2.84 -20.45 -11.39
CA ILE A 116 3.67 -19.39 -10.80
C ILE A 116 3.99 -18.34 -11.86
N TYR A 117 4.42 -18.78 -13.06
CA TYR A 117 4.67 -17.91 -14.19
C TYR A 117 3.46 -17.07 -14.57
N GLU A 118 2.29 -17.67 -14.73
CA GLU A 118 1.07 -16.98 -15.14
C GLU A 118 0.52 -16.03 -14.08
N ASN A 119 0.82 -16.24 -12.80
CA ASN A 119 0.48 -15.27 -11.74
C ASN A 119 1.15 -13.91 -11.98
N ILE A 120 2.33 -13.89 -12.59
CA ILE A 120 3.10 -12.67 -12.85
C ILE A 120 2.84 -12.16 -14.27
N ALA A 121 3.01 -13.02 -15.26
CA ALA A 121 2.87 -12.65 -16.67
C ALA A 121 1.48 -12.12 -17.04
N PHE A 122 0.43 -12.57 -16.34
CA PHE A 122 -0.93 -12.06 -16.56
C PHE A 122 -1.04 -10.56 -16.34
N GLY A 123 -0.50 -10.03 -15.24
CA GLY A 123 -0.52 -8.60 -14.94
C GLY A 123 0.23 -7.77 -16.00
N ILE A 124 1.41 -8.23 -16.41
CA ILE A 124 2.24 -7.56 -17.44
C ILE A 124 1.46 -7.47 -18.75
N ARG A 125 0.83 -8.57 -19.20
CA ARG A 125 0.06 -8.63 -20.46
C ARG A 125 -1.14 -7.70 -20.53
N LEU A 126 -1.65 -7.21 -19.39
CA LEU A 126 -2.75 -6.22 -19.38
C LEU A 126 -2.28 -4.85 -19.89
N TYR A 127 -1.00 -4.54 -19.72
CA TYR A 127 -0.45 -3.23 -20.03
C TYR A 127 0.58 -3.24 -21.16
N GLU A 128 1.28 -4.36 -21.36
CA GLU A 128 2.40 -4.48 -22.30
C GLU A 128 2.27 -5.73 -23.19
N LYS A 129 2.61 -5.56 -24.47
CA LYS A 129 2.74 -6.67 -25.42
C LYS A 129 4.22 -6.97 -25.61
N LEU A 130 4.76 -7.89 -24.83
CA LEU A 130 6.17 -8.26 -24.86
C LEU A 130 6.39 -9.56 -25.64
N PRO A 131 7.52 -9.70 -26.38
CA PRO A 131 7.98 -10.99 -26.88
C PRO A 131 8.28 -11.94 -25.71
N LYS A 132 8.25 -13.26 -26.00
CA LYS A 132 8.38 -14.27 -24.95
C LYS A 132 9.66 -14.11 -24.12
N SER A 133 10.81 -13.85 -24.77
CA SER A 133 12.08 -13.67 -24.08
C SER A 133 12.10 -12.49 -23.10
N GLU A 134 11.46 -11.38 -23.46
CA GLU A 134 11.33 -10.22 -22.56
C GLU A 134 10.36 -10.51 -21.43
N MET A 135 9.25 -11.20 -21.69
CA MET A 135 8.30 -11.65 -20.68
C MET A 135 8.98 -12.58 -19.67
N ASP A 136 9.78 -13.53 -20.13
CA ASP A 136 10.52 -14.45 -19.27
C ASP A 136 11.48 -13.67 -18.34
N GLY A 137 12.20 -12.68 -18.89
CA GLY A 137 13.07 -11.79 -18.12
C GLY A 137 12.32 -10.97 -17.07
N ARG A 138 11.13 -10.41 -17.42
CA ARG A 138 10.29 -9.66 -16.51
C ARG A 138 9.71 -10.52 -15.36
N VAL A 139 9.36 -11.77 -15.67
CA VAL A 139 8.90 -12.74 -14.67
C VAL A 139 10.05 -13.10 -13.72
N GLU A 140 11.24 -13.36 -14.22
CA GLU A 140 12.42 -13.61 -13.40
C GLU A 140 12.75 -12.40 -12.52
N GLU A 141 12.80 -11.18 -13.09
CA GLU A 141 13.04 -9.94 -12.36
C GLU A 141 12.05 -9.78 -11.19
N ALA A 142 10.76 -9.96 -11.44
CA ALA A 142 9.72 -9.85 -10.42
C ALA A 142 9.88 -10.91 -9.31
N LEU A 143 10.20 -12.15 -9.66
CA LEU A 143 10.45 -13.23 -8.68
C LEU A 143 11.73 -13.00 -7.87
N ARG A 144 12.77 -12.41 -8.46
CA ARG A 144 13.99 -11.99 -7.76
C ARG A 144 13.69 -10.85 -6.81
N GLY A 145 12.98 -9.80 -7.29
CA GLY A 145 12.54 -8.67 -6.49
C GLY A 145 11.57 -9.01 -5.36
N ALA A 146 11.04 -10.24 -5.32
CA ALA A 146 10.24 -10.78 -4.22
C ALA A 146 10.99 -11.88 -3.42
N ALA A 147 12.30 -12.01 -3.58
CA ALA A 147 13.15 -13.02 -2.95
C ALA A 147 12.60 -14.48 -3.10
N LEU A 148 11.91 -14.76 -4.21
CA LEU A 148 11.23 -16.04 -4.44
C LEU A 148 11.91 -16.89 -5.53
N TRP A 149 12.67 -16.27 -6.44
CA TRP A 149 13.31 -16.92 -7.58
C TRP A 149 14.08 -18.20 -7.24
N PRO A 150 14.98 -18.23 -6.24
CA PRO A 150 15.76 -19.43 -5.91
C PRO A 150 14.89 -20.64 -5.54
N GLU A 151 13.69 -20.40 -5.02
CA GLU A 151 12.78 -21.44 -4.54
C GLU A 151 11.85 -21.98 -5.62
N VAL A 152 11.68 -21.24 -6.74
CA VAL A 152 10.64 -21.57 -7.75
C VAL A 152 11.16 -21.66 -9.19
N LYS A 153 12.40 -21.27 -9.49
CA LYS A 153 12.95 -21.20 -10.85
C LYS A 153 12.81 -22.51 -11.66
N ASP A 154 12.86 -23.67 -10.98
CA ASP A 154 12.79 -24.98 -11.62
C ASP A 154 11.35 -25.55 -11.64
N LYS A 155 10.35 -24.78 -11.22
CA LYS A 155 8.93 -25.20 -11.14
C LYS A 155 7.95 -24.09 -11.51
N LEU A 156 8.30 -23.21 -12.44
CA LEU A 156 7.46 -22.08 -12.84
C LEU A 156 6.09 -22.48 -13.39
N ASP A 157 5.98 -23.68 -13.94
CA ASP A 157 4.73 -24.26 -14.45
C ASP A 157 3.86 -24.91 -13.35
N ALA A 158 4.38 -25.03 -12.12
CA ALA A 158 3.58 -25.52 -11.00
C ALA A 158 2.52 -24.48 -10.60
N SER A 159 1.44 -24.98 -9.99
CA SER A 159 0.36 -24.10 -9.48
C SER A 159 0.89 -23.15 -8.41
N GLY A 160 0.53 -21.85 -8.49
CA GLY A 160 0.81 -20.89 -7.44
C GLY A 160 0.16 -21.26 -6.10
N LEU A 161 -0.96 -22.02 -6.13
CA LEU A 161 -1.65 -22.49 -4.93
C LEU A 161 -0.90 -23.62 -4.20
N SER A 162 0.06 -24.30 -4.85
CA SER A 162 0.86 -25.36 -4.23
C SER A 162 2.01 -24.84 -3.36
N LEU A 163 2.25 -23.55 -3.35
CA LEU A 163 3.29 -22.90 -2.57
C LEU A 163 2.88 -22.80 -1.08
N SER A 164 3.88 -22.73 -0.18
CA SER A 164 3.63 -22.43 1.24
C SER A 164 3.03 -21.02 1.42
N GLY A 165 2.42 -20.73 2.56
CA GLY A 165 1.81 -19.42 2.83
C GLY A 165 2.76 -18.23 2.61
N GLY A 166 3.99 -18.32 3.13
CA GLY A 166 5.02 -17.30 2.92
C GLY A 166 5.48 -17.19 1.46
N GLN A 167 5.57 -18.31 0.74
CA GLN A 167 5.85 -18.30 -0.70
C GLN A 167 4.70 -17.71 -1.51
N GLN A 168 3.44 -18.01 -1.14
CA GLN A 168 2.26 -17.40 -1.77
C GLN A 168 2.22 -15.89 -1.56
N GLN A 169 2.57 -15.41 -0.36
CA GLN A 169 2.64 -13.98 -0.08
C GLN A 169 3.71 -13.31 -0.95
N ARG A 170 4.91 -13.89 -1.04
CA ARG A 170 5.98 -13.37 -1.90
C ARG A 170 5.61 -13.47 -3.39
N LEU A 171 4.83 -14.47 -3.81
CA LEU A 171 4.28 -14.51 -5.16
C LEU A 171 3.29 -13.37 -5.43
N CYS A 172 2.44 -13.02 -4.46
CA CYS A 172 1.55 -11.85 -4.55
C CYS A 172 2.35 -10.54 -4.61
N ILE A 173 3.45 -10.43 -3.87
CA ILE A 173 4.38 -9.28 -3.96
C ILE A 173 5.01 -9.24 -5.36
N ALA A 174 5.57 -10.37 -5.85
CA ALA A 174 6.15 -10.47 -7.19
C ALA A 174 5.16 -10.03 -8.29
N ARG A 175 3.91 -10.47 -8.19
CA ARG A 175 2.83 -10.06 -9.10
C ARG A 175 2.60 -8.55 -9.07
N THR A 176 2.66 -7.95 -7.89
CA THR A 176 2.46 -6.49 -7.70
C THR A 176 3.62 -5.69 -8.29
N VAL A 177 4.87 -6.08 -8.03
CA VAL A 177 6.05 -5.35 -8.55
C VAL A 177 6.30 -5.56 -10.04
N ALA A 178 5.78 -6.66 -10.63
CA ALA A 178 5.96 -6.97 -12.05
C ALA A 178 5.45 -5.88 -13.00
N ILE A 179 4.44 -5.12 -12.60
CA ILE A 179 3.87 -3.99 -13.35
C ILE A 179 4.56 -2.66 -13.04
N LYS A 180 5.64 -2.68 -12.22
CA LYS A 180 6.46 -1.52 -11.84
C LYS A 180 5.62 -0.35 -11.27
N PRO A 181 4.89 -0.56 -10.17
CA PRO A 181 4.10 0.50 -9.54
C PRO A 181 5.02 1.59 -8.98
N GLU A 182 4.44 2.72 -8.62
CA GLU A 182 5.13 3.81 -7.94
C GLU A 182 4.93 3.72 -6.41
N VAL A 183 3.78 3.20 -6.01
CA VAL A 183 3.40 3.01 -4.60
C VAL A 183 2.94 1.59 -4.38
N ILE A 184 3.32 0.99 -3.25
CA ILE A 184 2.84 -0.34 -2.84
C ILE A 184 2.14 -0.24 -1.49
N LEU A 185 0.91 -0.70 -1.45
CA LEU A 185 0.08 -0.76 -0.26
C LEU A 185 0.11 -2.17 0.31
N PHE A 186 0.49 -2.32 1.57
CA PHE A 186 0.49 -3.59 2.28
C PHE A 186 -0.57 -3.58 3.40
N ASP A 187 -1.60 -4.41 3.28
CA ASP A 187 -2.64 -4.57 4.30
C ASP A 187 -2.34 -5.81 5.16
N GLU A 188 -1.68 -5.64 6.30
CA GLU A 188 -1.27 -6.69 7.25
C GLU A 188 -0.55 -7.90 6.60
N PRO A 189 0.50 -7.70 5.79
CA PRO A 189 1.05 -8.72 4.90
C PRO A 189 1.65 -9.93 5.62
N CYS A 190 1.98 -9.81 6.90
CA CYS A 190 2.65 -10.85 7.70
C CYS A 190 1.75 -11.51 8.74
N SER A 191 0.48 -11.09 8.88
CA SER A 191 -0.39 -11.53 9.99
C SER A 191 -0.70 -13.04 10.02
N ALA A 192 -0.60 -13.72 8.86
CA ALA A 192 -0.85 -15.15 8.71
C ALA A 192 0.43 -15.98 8.46
N LEU A 193 1.62 -15.36 8.62
CA LEU A 193 2.91 -15.98 8.33
C LEU A 193 3.61 -16.46 9.61
N ASP A 194 4.41 -17.51 9.45
CA ASP A 194 5.37 -17.94 10.47
C ASP A 194 6.50 -16.90 10.64
N PRO A 195 7.25 -16.93 11.78
CA PRO A 195 8.29 -15.94 12.05
C PRO A 195 9.40 -15.85 10.98
N ILE A 196 9.78 -16.99 10.37
CA ILE A 196 10.83 -17.02 9.35
C ILE A 196 10.33 -16.37 8.06
N SER A 197 9.10 -16.68 7.66
CA SER A 197 8.46 -16.04 6.50
C SER A 197 8.21 -14.55 6.72
N THR A 198 7.85 -14.15 7.95
CA THR A 198 7.69 -12.75 8.34
C THR A 198 9.00 -11.98 8.17
N ALA A 199 10.12 -12.50 8.71
CA ALA A 199 11.42 -11.85 8.59
C ALA A 199 11.83 -11.65 7.12
N LYS A 200 11.61 -12.64 6.25
CA LYS A 200 11.88 -12.51 4.81
C LYS A 200 11.04 -11.43 4.13
N VAL A 201 9.77 -11.27 4.53
CA VAL A 201 8.91 -10.23 3.96
C VAL A 201 9.30 -8.84 4.48
N GLU A 202 9.74 -8.72 5.75
CA GLU A 202 10.24 -7.48 6.32
C GLU A 202 11.55 -7.03 5.63
N GLU A 203 12.52 -7.94 5.46
CA GLU A 203 13.77 -7.68 4.74
C GLU A 203 13.49 -7.25 3.29
N LEU A 204 12.54 -7.93 2.63
CA LEU A 204 12.10 -7.57 1.28
C LEU A 204 11.49 -6.17 1.22
N MET A 205 10.71 -5.75 2.20
CA MET A 205 10.11 -4.40 2.22
C MET A 205 11.18 -3.32 2.39
N ASP A 206 12.20 -3.57 3.18
CA ASP A 206 13.35 -2.68 3.36
C ASP A 206 14.08 -2.47 2.03
N GLU A 207 14.46 -3.56 1.34
CA GLU A 207 15.06 -3.49 0.00
C GLU A 207 14.16 -2.77 -1.04
N MET A 208 12.85 -2.96 -0.94
CA MET A 208 11.87 -2.36 -1.85
C MET A 208 11.71 -0.85 -1.62
N SER A 209 11.93 -0.35 -0.41
CA SER A 209 11.79 1.08 -0.07
C SER A 209 12.76 1.97 -0.85
N GLU A 210 13.89 1.43 -1.30
CA GLU A 210 14.84 2.14 -2.17
C GLU A 210 14.22 2.58 -3.52
N ARG A 211 13.15 1.90 -3.97
CA ARG A 211 12.55 2.10 -5.30
C ARG A 211 11.08 2.48 -5.27
N TYR A 212 10.37 2.09 -4.23
CA TYR A 212 8.93 2.24 -4.11
C TYR A 212 8.55 3.03 -2.86
N THR A 213 7.53 3.86 -2.97
CA THR A 213 6.87 4.41 -1.79
C THR A 213 5.98 3.34 -1.19
N ILE A 214 6.11 3.07 0.11
CA ILE A 214 5.41 1.97 0.78
C ILE A 214 4.48 2.51 1.86
N ALA A 215 3.23 2.06 1.85
CA ALA A 215 2.28 2.26 2.93
C ALA A 215 1.86 0.90 3.50
N ILE A 216 2.14 0.66 4.78
CA ILE A 216 1.82 -0.62 5.42
C ILE A 216 0.86 -0.44 6.59
N VAL A 217 -0.19 -1.23 6.63
CA VAL A 217 -1.03 -1.43 7.83
C VAL A 217 -0.49 -2.63 8.59
N THR A 218 -0.23 -2.46 9.87
CA THR A 218 0.13 -3.54 10.76
C THR A 218 -0.43 -3.32 12.17
N HIS A 219 -0.73 -4.41 12.86
CA HIS A 219 -1.05 -4.41 14.29
C HIS A 219 0.17 -4.84 15.14
N ASN A 220 1.29 -5.20 14.50
CA ASN A 220 2.53 -5.55 15.17
C ASN A 220 3.43 -4.32 15.31
N MET A 221 3.52 -3.79 16.55
CA MET A 221 4.33 -2.60 16.87
C MET A 221 5.81 -2.82 16.59
N GLN A 222 6.32 -4.02 16.86
CA GLN A 222 7.73 -4.33 16.62
C GLN A 222 8.03 -4.37 15.11
N GLN A 223 7.11 -4.82 14.30
CA GLN A 223 7.23 -4.76 12.84
C GLN A 223 7.27 -3.30 12.38
N ALA A 224 6.29 -2.47 12.78
CA ALA A 224 6.28 -1.05 12.44
C ALA A 224 7.60 -0.37 12.82
N ALA A 225 8.08 -0.59 14.05
CA ALA A 225 9.33 0.00 14.55
C ALA A 225 10.58 -0.41 13.76
N ARG A 226 10.59 -1.60 13.14
CA ARG A 226 11.76 -2.09 12.38
C ARG A 226 11.81 -1.62 10.94
N ILE A 227 10.65 -1.52 10.28
CA ILE A 227 10.61 -1.39 8.83
C ILE A 227 10.12 -0.03 8.32
N SER A 228 9.63 0.86 9.19
CA SER A 228 9.07 2.13 8.71
C SER A 228 9.92 3.34 9.07
N ASP A 229 9.95 4.33 8.18
CA ASP A 229 10.54 5.64 8.38
C ASP A 229 9.59 6.54 9.17
N LYS A 230 8.30 6.49 8.82
CA LYS A 230 7.22 7.25 9.45
C LYS A 230 6.17 6.30 10.02
N THR A 231 5.61 6.67 11.16
CA THR A 231 4.48 5.94 11.76
C THR A 231 3.30 6.87 11.98
N VAL A 232 2.11 6.40 11.60
CA VAL A 232 0.83 7.08 11.77
C VAL A 232 -0.01 6.30 12.76
N PHE A 233 -0.40 6.90 13.87
CA PHE A 233 -1.35 6.31 14.80
C PHE A 233 -2.78 6.77 14.48
N MET A 234 -3.68 5.81 14.25
CA MET A 234 -5.09 6.05 13.95
C MET A 234 -6.00 5.54 15.06
N TYR A 235 -7.05 6.31 15.36
CA TYR A 235 -8.07 5.94 16.35
C TYR A 235 -9.45 6.45 15.93
N LEU A 236 -10.45 5.56 15.93
CA LEU A 236 -11.87 5.87 15.61
C LEU A 236 -12.08 6.69 14.32
N GLY A 237 -11.31 6.38 13.29
CA GLY A 237 -11.38 7.04 11.99
C GLY A 237 -10.60 8.33 11.86
N GLU A 238 -9.85 8.72 12.87
CA GLU A 238 -9.04 9.93 12.91
C GLU A 238 -7.54 9.60 12.95
N MET A 239 -6.72 10.47 12.38
CA MET A 239 -5.28 10.46 12.61
C MET A 239 -5.00 11.18 13.92
N VAL A 240 -4.41 10.48 14.89
CA VAL A 240 -4.07 11.04 16.20
C VAL A 240 -2.69 11.68 16.16
N GLU A 241 -1.73 10.99 15.56
CA GLU A 241 -0.33 11.41 15.50
C GLU A 241 0.36 10.80 14.28
N MET A 242 1.30 11.55 13.71
CA MET A 242 2.24 11.09 12.69
C MET A 242 3.61 11.71 12.97
N ASP A 243 4.65 10.89 13.04
CA ASP A 243 6.02 11.37 13.26
C ASP A 243 7.03 10.34 12.69
N ASP A 244 8.34 10.67 12.79
CA ASP A 244 9.40 9.70 12.59
C ASP A 244 9.19 8.49 13.50
N THR A 245 9.40 7.30 12.97
CA THR A 245 9.12 6.05 13.67
C THR A 245 9.88 5.95 15.00
N ASP A 246 11.16 6.31 15.04
CA ASP A 246 11.95 6.31 16.26
C ASP A 246 11.34 7.21 17.34
N LYS A 247 10.89 8.41 16.95
CA LYS A 247 10.25 9.36 17.85
C LYS A 247 8.88 8.86 18.31
N MET A 248 8.10 8.29 17.41
CA MET A 248 6.79 7.71 17.72
C MET A 248 6.87 6.63 18.79
N PHE A 249 7.90 5.76 18.73
CA PHE A 249 8.05 4.64 19.66
C PHE A 249 8.83 4.96 20.94
N THR A 250 9.60 6.06 20.97
CA THR A 250 10.41 6.44 22.15
C THR A 250 9.82 7.61 22.92
N SER A 251 9.25 8.60 22.24
CA SER A 251 8.80 9.86 22.82
C SER A 251 7.63 10.46 22.03
N PRO A 252 6.47 9.77 21.92
CA PRO A 252 5.30 10.28 21.23
C PRO A 252 4.78 11.57 21.90
N ALA A 253 4.27 12.49 21.07
CA ALA A 253 3.75 13.78 21.56
C ALA A 253 2.36 13.66 22.16
N GLN A 254 1.57 12.64 21.73
CA GLN A 254 0.20 12.43 22.20
C GLN A 254 0.14 11.36 23.28
N GLN A 255 -0.49 11.65 24.42
CA GLN A 255 -0.69 10.69 25.49
C GLN A 255 -1.41 9.41 25.01
N ARG A 256 -2.38 9.54 24.10
CA ARG A 256 -3.08 8.39 23.51
C ARG A 256 -2.15 7.46 22.73
N THR A 257 -1.19 8.01 22.00
CA THR A 257 -0.17 7.25 21.28
C THR A 257 0.69 6.48 22.26
N GLN A 258 1.14 7.14 23.33
CA GLN A 258 1.94 6.52 24.39
C GLN A 258 1.18 5.38 25.07
N ASP A 259 -0.10 5.59 25.43
CA ASP A 259 -0.91 4.57 26.06
C ASP A 259 -1.11 3.36 25.14
N TYR A 260 -1.32 3.59 23.84
CA TYR A 260 -1.47 2.53 22.85
C TYR A 260 -0.18 1.70 22.69
N ILE A 261 0.96 2.35 22.51
CA ILE A 261 2.27 1.69 22.32
C ILE A 261 2.70 0.92 23.58
N THR A 262 2.40 1.44 24.77
CA THR A 262 2.75 0.80 26.05
C THR A 262 1.73 -0.25 26.51
N GLY A 263 0.69 -0.53 25.73
CA GLY A 263 -0.36 -1.50 26.08
C GLY A 263 -1.29 -1.05 27.21
N ARG A 264 -1.33 0.23 27.54
CA ARG A 264 -2.19 0.83 28.57
C ARG A 264 -3.51 1.38 27.98
N PHE A 265 -3.77 1.01 26.75
CA PHE A 265 -4.93 1.49 26.00
C PHE A 265 -6.12 0.58 26.27
N GLY A 266 -7.14 1.08 26.98
CA GLY A 266 -8.36 0.37 27.35
C GLY A 266 -9.40 1.33 27.93
#